data_3873f71533d43d267da8663bde1371e0
#
_entry.id   3873f71533d43d267da8663bde1371e0
#
_cell.length_a   1.000
_cell.length_b   1.000
_cell.length_c   1.000
_cell.angle_alpha   90.00
_cell.angle_beta   90.00
_cell.angle_gamma   90.00
#
_symmetry.space_group_name_H-M   'P 1'
#
loop_
_entity.id
_entity.type
_entity.pdbx_description
1 polymer ?
#
loop_
_entity_poly.entity_id
_entity_poly.type
_entity_poly.pdbx_seq_one_letter_code
_entity_poly.pdbx_strand_id
1 'polypeptide(L)'
;MAVAAAVADKFFARLIGLSALAVLPPFVAEGVVVVDNATEFDIAKMKAKLESAGNKFRSAAGSGREVEWRSAIEFPTKAVIDGARCADLIVIQKGKSDDIYRTLDPGAAILGTGRPLLVVPAAARSLTAEHVFVAWKDTREARRAVQDALPFLREAGRTTVIEVCENDRMDAARHAVNDVASYLARHGIKAEARVEIRAHGSGADQIIGLAEDEGGDLLVAGAYGHNRLNEWVFGGMTRDLLTSSPICCLMSH
;
A
#
# COMPACT_ATOMS: atom_id res chain seq x y z
N MET A 1 3.00 -0.58 12.99
CA MET A 1 3.18 -1.94 13.60
C MET A 1 1.87 -2.57 14.02
N ALA A 2 1.04 -1.91 14.82
CA ALA A 2 -0.22 -2.49 15.33
C ALA A 2 -1.11 -3.10 14.22
N VAL A 3 -1.34 -2.37 13.13
CA VAL A 3 -2.11 -2.87 11.97
C VAL A 3 -1.48 -4.12 11.35
N ALA A 4 -0.15 -4.13 11.12
CA ALA A 4 0.52 -5.30 10.54
C ALA A 4 0.41 -6.54 11.46
N ALA A 5 0.50 -6.33 12.76
CA ALA A 5 0.31 -7.39 13.74
C ALA A 5 -1.14 -7.92 13.73
N ALA A 6 -2.14 -7.03 13.70
CA ALA A 6 -3.56 -7.41 13.63
C ALA A 6 -3.89 -8.18 12.33
N VAL A 7 -3.34 -7.76 11.20
CA VAL A 7 -3.49 -8.48 9.93
C VAL A 7 -2.83 -9.86 10.00
N ALA A 8 -1.62 -9.96 10.58
CA ALA A 8 -0.96 -11.24 10.76
C ALA A 8 -1.76 -12.20 11.67
N ASP A 9 -2.40 -11.69 12.73
CA ASP A 9 -3.27 -12.49 13.59
C ASP A 9 -4.52 -12.96 12.86
N LYS A 10 -5.18 -12.03 12.14
CA LYS A 10 -6.41 -12.33 11.39
C LYS A 10 -6.23 -13.47 10.38
N PHE A 11 -5.07 -13.51 9.73
CA PHE A 11 -4.78 -14.49 8.67
C PHE A 11 -3.80 -15.60 9.10
N PHE A 12 -3.47 -15.71 10.39
CA PHE A 12 -2.48 -16.67 10.88
C PHE A 12 -1.15 -16.59 10.13
N ALA A 13 -0.76 -15.38 9.75
CA ALA A 13 0.39 -15.13 8.90
C ALA A 13 1.67 -14.92 9.70
N ARG A 14 2.79 -15.30 9.10
CA ARG A 14 4.11 -14.97 9.61
C ARG A 14 4.41 -13.48 9.38
N LEU A 15 4.96 -12.82 10.39
CA LEU A 15 5.30 -11.40 10.28
C LEU A 15 6.80 -11.23 10.06
N ILE A 16 7.17 -10.63 8.93
CA ILE A 16 8.55 -10.32 8.58
C ILE A 16 8.76 -8.81 8.68
N GLY A 17 9.64 -8.38 9.58
CA GLY A 17 10.08 -6.99 9.63
C GLY A 17 11.28 -6.77 8.72
N LEU A 18 11.26 -5.69 7.96
CA LEU A 18 12.36 -5.30 7.09
C LEU A 18 12.74 -3.83 7.33
N SER A 19 14.03 -3.56 7.44
CA SER A 19 14.59 -2.22 7.45
C SER A 19 15.85 -2.15 6.61
N ALA A 20 16.02 -1.06 5.87
CA ALA A 20 17.22 -0.83 5.10
C ALA A 20 17.65 0.64 5.17
N LEU A 21 18.93 0.87 5.04
CA LEU A 21 19.55 2.19 4.99
C LEU A 21 20.62 2.18 3.90
N ALA A 22 20.57 3.11 2.97
CA ALA A 22 21.61 3.23 1.95
C ALA A 22 22.73 4.18 2.42
N VAL A 23 23.92 3.90 1.94
CA VAL A 23 25.07 4.82 2.07
C VAL A 23 24.82 6.06 1.23
N LEU A 24 25.02 7.24 1.79
CA LEU A 24 24.91 8.49 1.04
C LEU A 24 26.04 8.58 0.01
N PRO A 25 25.77 9.03 -1.21
CA PRO A 25 26.81 9.25 -2.20
C PRO A 25 27.70 10.43 -1.79
N PRO A 26 28.94 10.49 -2.29
CA PRO A 26 29.77 11.68 -2.18
C PRO A 26 29.01 12.90 -2.73
N PHE A 27 29.11 14.02 -2.08
CA PHE A 27 28.51 15.27 -2.55
C PHE A 27 29.60 16.32 -2.80
N VAL A 28 29.32 17.25 -3.71
CA VAL A 28 30.24 18.37 -4.01
C VAL A 28 29.80 19.57 -3.17
N ALA A 29 30.65 20.02 -2.29
CA ALA A 29 30.49 21.28 -1.56
C ALA A 29 31.60 22.28 -1.97
N GLU A 30 31.22 23.47 -2.36
CA GLU A 30 32.13 24.57 -2.74
C GLU A 30 33.22 24.17 -3.77
N GLY A 31 32.87 23.32 -4.73
CA GLY A 31 33.78 22.83 -5.78
C GLY A 31 34.75 21.73 -5.32
N VAL A 32 34.66 21.29 -4.08
CA VAL A 32 35.43 20.15 -3.54
C VAL A 32 34.53 18.94 -3.51
N VAL A 33 34.98 17.84 -4.11
CA VAL A 33 34.31 16.56 -3.97
C VAL A 33 34.55 16.06 -2.55
N VAL A 34 33.55 16.21 -1.70
CA VAL A 34 33.55 15.56 -0.38
C VAL A 34 33.20 14.12 -0.60
N VAL A 35 34.21 13.29 -0.74
CA VAL A 35 34.06 11.82 -0.70
C VAL A 35 33.90 11.49 0.77
N ASP A 36 32.64 11.47 1.22
CA ASP A 36 32.30 10.80 2.47
C ASP A 36 32.37 9.31 2.16
N ASN A 37 33.60 8.77 2.08
CA ASN A 37 33.77 7.33 2.07
C ASN A 37 33.11 6.84 3.34
N ALA A 38 31.98 6.12 3.21
CA ALA A 38 31.33 5.51 4.35
C ALA A 38 32.42 4.77 5.14
N THR A 39 32.85 5.41 6.19
CA THR A 39 33.91 4.87 7.05
C THR A 39 33.37 3.63 7.72
N GLU A 40 34.23 2.74 8.17
CA GLU A 40 33.84 1.59 8.99
C GLU A 40 32.95 2.04 10.17
N PHE A 41 33.21 3.24 10.69
CA PHE A 41 32.42 3.86 11.75
C PHE A 41 30.98 4.17 11.28
N ASP A 42 30.77 4.68 10.08
CA ASP A 42 29.43 4.97 9.56
C ASP A 42 28.64 3.69 9.29
N ILE A 43 29.30 2.69 8.76
CA ILE A 43 28.70 1.36 8.57
C ILE A 43 28.32 0.73 9.92
N ALA A 44 29.19 0.83 10.94
CA ALA A 44 28.88 0.37 12.28
C ALA A 44 27.68 1.09 12.90
N LYS A 45 27.60 2.41 12.71
CA LYS A 45 26.46 3.23 13.15
C LYS A 45 25.15 2.87 12.43
N MET A 46 25.21 2.57 11.12
CA MET A 46 24.05 2.11 10.36
C MET A 46 23.58 0.73 10.86
N LYS A 47 24.51 -0.22 11.07
CA LYS A 47 24.19 -1.54 11.64
C LYS A 47 23.53 -1.43 13.00
N ALA A 48 24.05 -0.57 13.89
CA ALA A 48 23.46 -0.33 15.20
C ALA A 48 22.03 0.25 15.11
N LYS A 49 21.76 1.16 14.16
CA LYS A 49 20.40 1.67 13.90
C LYS A 49 19.47 0.56 13.42
N LEU A 50 19.91 -0.28 12.49
CA LEU A 50 19.13 -1.40 11.98
C LEU A 50 18.84 -2.44 13.06
N GLU A 51 19.79 -2.73 13.93
CA GLU A 51 19.59 -3.60 15.09
C GLU A 51 18.58 -3.01 16.08
N SER A 52 18.71 -1.72 16.41
CA SER A 52 17.75 -1.00 17.25
C SER A 52 16.34 -1.05 16.66
N ALA A 53 16.20 -0.91 15.34
CA ALA A 53 14.92 -1.04 14.64
C ALA A 53 14.37 -2.48 14.79
N GLY A 54 15.22 -3.50 14.69
CA GLY A 54 14.85 -4.89 14.90
C GLY A 54 14.35 -5.17 16.31
N ASN A 55 15.00 -4.60 17.32
CA ASN A 55 14.57 -4.73 18.71
C ASN A 55 13.21 -4.07 18.96
N LYS A 56 12.99 -2.86 18.39
CA LYS A 56 11.69 -2.19 18.43
C LYS A 56 10.60 -3.01 17.72
N PHE A 57 10.93 -3.59 16.57
CA PHE A 57 10.01 -4.46 15.83
C PHE A 57 9.59 -5.66 16.64
N ARG A 58 10.53 -6.43 17.21
CA ARG A 58 10.24 -7.60 18.05
C ARG A 58 9.40 -7.24 19.26
N SER A 59 9.74 -6.15 19.95
CA SER A 59 8.97 -5.64 21.07
C SER A 59 7.54 -5.25 20.69
N ALA A 60 7.36 -4.59 19.54
CA ALA A 60 6.06 -4.15 19.06
C ALA A 60 5.21 -5.28 18.44
N ALA A 61 5.82 -6.37 18.01
CA ALA A 61 5.13 -7.55 17.50
C ALA A 61 4.41 -8.35 18.59
N GLY A 62 4.79 -8.16 19.85
CA GLY A 62 4.21 -8.87 21.01
C GLY A 62 4.89 -10.20 21.29
N SER A 63 4.73 -10.67 22.54
CA SER A 63 5.23 -11.97 22.98
C SER A 63 4.33 -13.10 22.46
N GLY A 64 4.94 -14.18 21.99
CA GLY A 64 4.21 -15.38 21.52
C GLY A 64 3.96 -15.46 20.02
N ARG A 65 4.42 -14.48 19.24
CA ARG A 65 4.39 -14.54 17.77
C ARG A 65 5.78 -14.86 17.22
N GLU A 66 5.83 -15.81 16.29
CA GLU A 66 7.03 -16.04 15.52
C GLU A 66 7.22 -14.89 14.53
N VAL A 67 8.33 -14.16 14.67
CA VAL A 67 8.65 -13.04 13.79
C VAL A 67 10.04 -13.24 13.19
N GLU A 68 10.20 -12.79 11.96
CA GLU A 68 11.47 -12.72 11.28
C GLU A 68 11.92 -11.27 11.14
N TRP A 69 13.21 -11.01 11.33
CA TRP A 69 13.77 -9.69 11.08
C TRP A 69 14.83 -9.76 10.00
N ARG A 70 14.70 -8.86 9.04
CA ARG A 70 15.67 -8.66 7.95
C ARG A 70 16.16 -7.23 7.95
N SER A 71 17.44 -7.05 7.70
CA SER A 71 18.03 -5.72 7.56
C SER A 71 19.11 -5.73 6.50
N ALA A 72 19.26 -4.60 5.79
CA ALA A 72 20.24 -4.45 4.74
C ALA A 72 20.84 -3.03 4.74
N ILE A 73 22.11 -2.93 4.35
CA ILE A 73 22.71 -1.66 3.93
C ILE A 73 22.50 -1.58 2.42
N GLU A 74 21.36 -1.06 2.03
CA GLU A 74 20.86 -0.98 0.66
C GLU A 74 19.77 0.08 0.59
N PHE A 75 19.39 0.54 -0.60
CA PHE A 75 18.23 1.41 -0.79
C PHE A 75 16.96 0.74 -0.27
N PRO A 76 16.16 1.41 0.58
CA PRO A 76 14.97 0.81 1.19
C PRO A 76 13.99 0.23 0.17
N THR A 77 13.75 0.93 -0.94
CA THR A 77 12.87 0.45 -2.00
C THR A 77 13.37 -0.84 -2.63
N LYS A 78 14.68 -0.92 -2.93
CA LYS A 78 15.29 -2.14 -3.47
C LYS A 78 15.22 -3.30 -2.49
N ALA A 79 15.51 -3.05 -1.22
CA ALA A 79 15.43 -4.08 -0.17
C ALA A 79 14.01 -4.64 -0.02
N VAL A 80 12.96 -3.80 -0.15
CA VAL A 80 11.56 -4.25 -0.11
C VAL A 80 11.22 -5.05 -1.37
N ILE A 81 11.64 -4.61 -2.57
CA ILE A 81 11.42 -5.36 -3.81
C ILE A 81 12.06 -6.75 -3.73
N ASP A 82 13.30 -6.83 -3.25
CA ASP A 82 13.98 -8.10 -3.06
C ASP A 82 13.33 -8.98 -1.98
N GLY A 83 12.86 -8.37 -0.89
CA GLY A 83 12.15 -9.04 0.20
C GLY A 83 10.77 -9.57 -0.20
N ALA A 84 10.15 -9.00 -1.22
CA ALA A 84 8.81 -9.38 -1.70
C ALA A 84 8.71 -10.81 -2.23
N ARG A 85 9.84 -11.46 -2.54
CA ARG A 85 9.88 -12.85 -3.02
C ARG A 85 9.22 -13.84 -2.07
N CYS A 86 9.22 -13.55 -0.77
CA CYS A 86 8.70 -14.42 0.27
C CYS A 86 7.53 -13.79 1.05
N ALA A 87 6.85 -12.81 0.47
CA ALA A 87 5.73 -12.13 1.09
C ALA A 87 4.48 -12.26 0.22
N ASP A 88 3.33 -12.39 0.85
CA ASP A 88 2.02 -12.35 0.19
C ASP A 88 1.45 -10.93 0.22
N LEU A 89 1.81 -10.16 1.25
CA LEU A 89 1.37 -8.79 1.47
C LEU A 89 2.52 -7.95 2.02
N ILE A 90 2.66 -6.74 1.52
CA ILE A 90 3.61 -5.76 2.04
C ILE A 90 2.82 -4.69 2.79
N VAL A 91 3.18 -4.44 4.04
CA VAL A 91 2.53 -3.43 4.88
C VAL A 91 3.50 -2.27 5.11
N ILE A 92 3.09 -1.09 4.70
CA ILE A 92 3.86 0.14 4.91
C ILE A 92 3.03 1.18 5.65
N GLN A 93 3.69 2.00 6.43
CA GLN A 93 3.07 3.19 6.98
C GLN A 93 3.21 4.35 5.99
N LYS A 94 2.13 5.09 5.79
CA LYS A 94 2.14 6.35 5.05
C LYS A 94 3.15 7.31 5.68
N GLY A 95 4.07 7.82 4.87
CA GLY A 95 5.10 8.77 5.30
C GLY A 95 5.31 9.85 4.25
N LYS A 96 5.76 11.03 4.71
CA LYS A 96 6.20 12.12 3.84
C LYS A 96 7.71 12.23 4.01
N SER A 97 8.48 11.61 3.14
CA SER A 97 9.91 11.83 3.08
C SER A 97 10.41 11.56 1.67
N ASP A 98 11.13 12.49 1.12
CA ASP A 98 11.76 12.38 -0.20
C ASP A 98 13.18 11.79 -0.08
N ASP A 99 13.59 11.37 1.12
CA ASP A 99 14.91 10.77 1.36
C ASP A 99 14.93 9.30 0.94
N ILE A 100 15.24 9.05 -0.33
CA ILE A 100 15.33 7.72 -0.93
C ILE A 100 16.38 6.81 -0.29
N TYR A 101 17.35 7.37 0.44
CA TYR A 101 18.39 6.62 1.15
C TYR A 101 17.90 6.03 2.46
N ARG A 102 16.80 6.56 3.00
CA ARG A 102 16.25 6.20 4.32
C ARG A 102 14.79 5.81 4.32
N THR A 103 14.08 6.11 3.23
CA THR A 103 12.65 5.86 3.12
C THR A 103 12.30 5.10 1.86
N LEU A 104 11.26 4.29 1.97
CA LEU A 104 10.68 3.57 0.84
C LEU A 104 9.92 4.54 -0.05
N ASP A 105 10.10 4.44 -1.37
CA ASP A 105 9.18 4.99 -2.35
C ASP A 105 8.00 4.02 -2.56
N PRO A 106 6.78 4.36 -2.10
CA PRO A 106 5.63 3.47 -2.22
C PRO A 106 5.25 3.19 -3.68
N GLY A 107 5.42 4.19 -4.55
CA GLY A 107 5.11 4.07 -5.97
C GLY A 107 6.00 3.07 -6.67
N ALA A 108 7.31 3.16 -6.45
CA ALA A 108 8.27 2.22 -6.99
C ALA A 108 8.10 0.81 -6.38
N ALA A 109 7.73 0.73 -5.10
CA ALA A 109 7.45 -0.54 -4.44
C ALA A 109 6.25 -1.26 -5.07
N ILE A 110 5.12 -0.59 -5.28
CA ILE A 110 3.93 -1.17 -5.93
C ILE A 110 4.29 -1.73 -7.31
N LEU A 111 5.08 -0.98 -8.08
CA LEU A 111 5.46 -1.39 -9.43
C LEU A 111 6.47 -2.55 -9.46
N GLY A 112 7.39 -2.57 -8.49
CA GLY A 112 8.52 -3.49 -8.53
C GLY A 112 8.33 -4.80 -7.77
N THR A 113 7.40 -4.86 -6.81
CA THR A 113 7.27 -6.02 -5.92
C THR A 113 6.43 -7.15 -6.49
N GLY A 114 5.48 -6.86 -7.39
CA GLY A 114 4.50 -7.84 -7.87
C GLY A 114 3.61 -8.41 -6.74
N ARG A 115 3.50 -7.69 -5.63
CA ARG A 115 2.70 -8.04 -4.45
C ARG A 115 1.79 -6.87 -4.07
N PRO A 116 0.62 -7.15 -3.48
CA PRO A 116 -0.24 -6.09 -2.96
C PRO A 116 0.46 -5.32 -1.84
N LEU A 117 0.24 -4.02 -1.83
CA LEU A 117 0.77 -3.09 -0.84
C LEU A 117 -0.38 -2.56 0.02
N LEU A 118 -0.35 -2.82 1.32
CA LEU A 118 -1.25 -2.21 2.30
C LEU A 118 -0.61 -0.94 2.86
N VAL A 119 -1.15 0.19 2.45
CA VAL A 119 -0.71 1.52 2.90
C VAL A 119 -1.53 1.93 4.11
N VAL A 120 -0.86 2.07 5.24
CA VAL A 120 -1.50 2.34 6.54
C VAL A 120 -1.32 3.81 6.92
N PRO A 121 -2.39 4.56 7.19
CA PRO A 121 -2.31 5.93 7.69
C PRO A 121 -1.58 5.99 9.04
N ALA A 122 -0.85 7.09 9.29
CA ALA A 122 -0.08 7.26 10.53
C ALA A 122 -0.95 7.21 11.79
N ALA A 123 -2.21 7.65 11.69
CA ALA A 123 -3.18 7.64 12.79
C ALA A 123 -3.81 6.27 13.05
N ALA A 124 -3.81 5.35 12.05
CA ALA A 124 -4.47 4.05 12.18
C ALA A 124 -3.76 3.17 13.22
N ARG A 125 -4.55 2.58 14.12
CA ARG A 125 -4.10 1.68 15.18
C ARG A 125 -4.59 0.25 14.98
N SER A 126 -5.65 0.07 14.20
CA SER A 126 -6.25 -1.23 13.88
C SER A 126 -6.75 -1.22 12.44
N LEU A 127 -6.97 -2.38 11.89
CA LEU A 127 -7.68 -2.63 10.64
C LEU A 127 -8.52 -3.89 10.84
N THR A 128 -9.83 -3.72 10.86
CA THR A 128 -10.78 -4.82 10.96
C THR A 128 -11.16 -5.36 9.60
N ALA A 129 -11.12 -4.51 8.57
CA ALA A 129 -11.65 -4.76 7.24
C ALA A 129 -13.11 -5.24 7.30
N GLU A 130 -13.91 -4.56 8.14
CA GLU A 130 -15.33 -4.88 8.32
C GLU A 130 -16.16 -4.32 7.17
N HIS A 131 -15.88 -3.09 6.74
CA HIS A 131 -16.49 -2.51 5.55
C HIS A 131 -15.43 -2.16 4.52
N VAL A 132 -15.35 -2.97 3.46
CA VAL A 132 -14.36 -2.85 2.39
C VAL A 132 -14.96 -2.17 1.17
N PHE A 133 -14.35 -1.08 0.73
CA PHE A 133 -14.66 -0.42 -0.54
C PHE A 133 -13.69 -0.87 -1.62
N VAL A 134 -14.20 -1.37 -2.72
CA VAL A 134 -13.43 -1.67 -3.93
C VAL A 134 -13.62 -0.52 -4.91
N ALA A 135 -12.63 0.37 -4.99
CA ALA A 135 -12.58 1.47 -5.95
C ALA A 135 -12.28 0.90 -7.34
N TRP A 136 -13.35 0.70 -8.10
CA TRP A 136 -13.27 0.04 -9.39
C TRP A 136 -13.01 1.02 -10.52
N LYS A 137 -12.19 0.60 -11.44
CA LYS A 137 -12.06 1.12 -12.79
C LYS A 137 -11.67 -0.04 -13.68
N ASP A 138 -12.23 -0.15 -14.87
CA ASP A 138 -11.98 -1.31 -15.74
C ASP A 138 -10.55 -1.31 -16.30
N THR A 139 -9.61 -1.71 -15.45
CA THR A 139 -8.18 -1.84 -15.75
C THR A 139 -7.64 -3.19 -15.23
N ARG A 140 -6.51 -3.64 -15.76
CA ARG A 140 -5.85 -4.87 -15.29
C ARG A 140 -5.44 -4.77 -13.81
N GLU A 141 -5.01 -3.58 -13.38
CA GLU A 141 -4.56 -3.32 -12.01
C GLU A 141 -5.72 -3.40 -11.01
N ALA A 142 -6.91 -2.92 -11.38
CA ALA A 142 -8.10 -3.06 -10.56
C ALA A 142 -8.54 -4.52 -10.45
N ARG A 143 -8.49 -5.28 -11.56
CA ARG A 143 -8.75 -6.73 -11.53
C ARG A 143 -7.77 -7.45 -10.62
N ARG A 144 -6.49 -7.08 -10.68
CA ARG A 144 -5.45 -7.63 -9.82
C ARG A 144 -5.71 -7.28 -8.36
N ALA A 145 -6.04 -6.02 -8.05
CA ALA A 145 -6.33 -5.57 -6.70
C ALA A 145 -7.52 -6.32 -6.09
N VAL A 146 -8.60 -6.55 -6.85
CA VAL A 146 -9.74 -7.37 -6.41
C VAL A 146 -9.30 -8.79 -6.07
N GLN A 147 -8.47 -9.40 -6.91
CA GLN A 147 -7.99 -10.77 -6.68
C GLN A 147 -7.09 -10.84 -5.42
N ASP A 148 -6.18 -9.90 -5.26
CA ASP A 148 -5.27 -9.84 -4.12
C ASP A 148 -6.01 -9.50 -2.81
N ALA A 149 -7.17 -8.83 -2.89
CA ALA A 149 -8.01 -8.49 -1.75
C ALA A 149 -8.95 -9.61 -1.31
N LEU A 150 -9.11 -10.70 -2.07
CA LEU A 150 -10.05 -11.78 -1.74
C LEU A 150 -9.96 -12.29 -0.29
N PRO A 151 -8.78 -12.43 0.34
CA PRO A 151 -8.72 -12.82 1.74
C PRO A 151 -9.45 -11.85 2.67
N PHE A 152 -9.28 -10.53 2.47
CA PHE A 152 -9.96 -9.49 3.25
C PHE A 152 -11.46 -9.46 2.95
N LEU A 153 -11.83 -9.54 1.67
CA LEU A 153 -13.22 -9.49 1.22
C LEU A 153 -14.07 -10.68 1.72
N ARG A 154 -13.46 -11.84 1.94
CA ARG A 154 -14.15 -13.01 2.51
C ARG A 154 -14.49 -12.85 3.99
N GLU A 155 -13.68 -12.10 4.71
CA GLU A 155 -13.84 -11.84 6.14
C GLU A 155 -14.60 -10.53 6.42
N ALA A 156 -14.93 -9.76 5.39
CA ALA A 156 -15.63 -8.49 5.51
C ALA A 156 -17.11 -8.70 5.81
N GLY A 157 -17.66 -7.91 6.74
CA GLY A 157 -19.10 -7.86 6.99
C GLY A 157 -19.87 -7.17 5.86
N ARG A 158 -19.24 -6.18 5.23
CA ARG A 158 -19.81 -5.45 4.09
C ARG A 158 -18.74 -5.19 3.02
N THR A 159 -19.12 -5.38 1.76
CA THR A 159 -18.27 -5.05 0.59
C THR A 159 -19.06 -4.18 -0.38
N THR A 160 -18.48 -3.04 -0.76
CA THR A 160 -19.04 -2.13 -1.76
C THR A 160 -18.08 -2.00 -2.94
N VAL A 161 -18.52 -2.39 -4.13
CA VAL A 161 -17.78 -2.14 -5.38
C VAL A 161 -18.30 -0.84 -5.96
N ILE A 162 -17.45 0.18 -6.04
CA ILE A 162 -17.83 1.53 -6.44
C ILE A 162 -16.99 2.03 -7.61
N GLU A 163 -17.66 2.59 -8.63
CA GLU A 163 -17.02 3.35 -9.70
C GLU A 163 -17.55 4.79 -9.70
N VAL A 164 -16.64 5.76 -9.76
CA VAL A 164 -16.94 7.16 -9.99
C VAL A 164 -16.67 7.48 -11.46
N CYS A 165 -17.69 7.85 -12.21
CA CYS A 165 -17.58 8.08 -13.65
C CYS A 165 -18.28 9.39 -14.09
N GLU A 166 -18.02 9.79 -15.33
CA GLU A 166 -18.80 10.86 -15.97
C GLU A 166 -20.19 10.35 -16.35
N ASN A 167 -21.15 11.29 -16.46
CA ASN A 167 -22.57 10.96 -16.68
C ASN A 167 -22.82 10.12 -17.94
N ASP A 168 -22.08 10.36 -19.01
CA ASP A 168 -22.18 9.62 -20.28
C ASP A 168 -21.66 8.19 -20.20
N ARG A 169 -20.99 7.82 -19.11
CA ARG A 169 -20.43 6.49 -18.88
C ARG A 169 -21.18 5.65 -17.86
N MET A 170 -22.27 6.16 -17.30
CA MET A 170 -23.01 5.48 -16.22
C MET A 170 -23.45 4.06 -16.55
N ASP A 171 -23.95 3.79 -17.74
CA ASP A 171 -24.44 2.46 -18.10
C ASP A 171 -23.30 1.46 -18.24
N ALA A 172 -22.17 1.89 -18.81
CA ALA A 172 -20.97 1.06 -18.90
C ALA A 172 -20.40 0.77 -17.50
N ALA A 173 -20.34 1.78 -16.64
CA ALA A 173 -19.88 1.63 -15.26
C ALA A 173 -20.79 0.70 -14.46
N ARG A 174 -22.10 0.81 -14.56
CA ARG A 174 -23.07 -0.10 -13.91
C ARG A 174 -22.85 -1.54 -14.35
N HIS A 175 -22.65 -1.76 -15.64
CA HIS A 175 -22.38 -3.10 -16.15
C HIS A 175 -21.09 -3.65 -15.53
N ALA A 176 -20.02 -2.88 -15.53
CA ALA A 176 -18.73 -3.28 -15.01
C ALA A 176 -18.76 -3.60 -13.50
N VAL A 177 -19.37 -2.74 -12.66
CA VAL A 177 -19.44 -3.02 -11.21
C VAL A 177 -20.33 -4.22 -10.89
N ASN A 178 -21.39 -4.47 -11.67
CA ASN A 178 -22.22 -5.66 -11.52
C ASN A 178 -21.48 -6.94 -11.90
N ASP A 179 -20.65 -6.90 -12.94
CA ASP A 179 -19.81 -8.04 -13.31
C ASP A 179 -18.81 -8.37 -12.20
N VAL A 180 -18.21 -7.34 -11.57
CA VAL A 180 -17.31 -7.53 -10.43
C VAL A 180 -18.05 -8.07 -9.21
N ALA A 181 -19.24 -7.55 -8.89
CA ALA A 181 -20.06 -8.10 -7.81
C ALA A 181 -20.44 -9.58 -8.07
N SER A 182 -20.77 -9.90 -9.33
CA SER A 182 -21.03 -11.28 -9.75
C SER A 182 -19.78 -12.18 -9.67
N TYR A 183 -18.61 -11.64 -9.99
CA TYR A 183 -17.34 -12.34 -9.77
C TYR A 183 -17.11 -12.62 -8.28
N LEU A 184 -17.30 -11.63 -7.42
CA LEU A 184 -17.16 -11.77 -5.97
C LEU A 184 -18.17 -12.77 -5.39
N ALA A 185 -19.41 -12.79 -5.89
CA ALA A 185 -20.42 -13.77 -5.50
C ALA A 185 -19.98 -15.23 -5.76
N ARG A 186 -19.24 -15.48 -6.86
CA ARG A 186 -18.65 -16.81 -7.13
C ARG A 186 -17.57 -17.20 -6.13
N HIS A 187 -16.99 -16.22 -5.41
CA HIS A 187 -16.06 -16.44 -4.30
C HIS A 187 -16.73 -16.46 -2.92
N GLY A 188 -18.08 -16.46 -2.89
CA GLY A 188 -18.86 -16.47 -1.66
C GLY A 188 -18.97 -15.10 -0.98
N ILE A 189 -18.59 -14.02 -1.68
CA ILE A 189 -18.57 -12.64 -1.15
C ILE A 189 -19.80 -11.90 -1.67
N LYS A 190 -20.65 -11.42 -0.75
CA LYS A 190 -21.79 -10.56 -1.11
C LYS A 190 -21.31 -9.12 -1.21
N ALA A 191 -21.33 -8.56 -2.41
CA ALA A 191 -20.92 -7.19 -2.67
C ALA A 191 -22.06 -6.33 -3.22
N GLU A 192 -22.17 -5.12 -2.74
CA GLU A 192 -23.03 -4.07 -3.28
C GLU A 192 -22.33 -3.43 -4.49
N ALA A 193 -23.01 -3.33 -5.63
CA ALA A 193 -22.52 -2.64 -6.82
C ALA A 193 -23.06 -1.21 -6.83
N ARG A 194 -22.17 -0.23 -6.92
CA ARG A 194 -22.51 1.19 -6.85
C ARG A 194 -21.80 2.01 -7.92
N VAL A 195 -22.50 2.94 -8.52
CA VAL A 195 -21.95 3.92 -9.46
C VAL A 195 -22.32 5.32 -9.00
N GLU A 196 -21.32 6.17 -8.93
CA GLU A 196 -21.49 7.59 -8.61
C GLU A 196 -21.06 8.46 -9.79
N ILE A 197 -21.83 9.52 -10.03
CA ILE A 197 -21.44 10.55 -10.99
C ILE A 197 -20.33 11.38 -10.34
N ARG A 198 -19.30 11.70 -11.13
CA ARG A 198 -18.21 12.54 -10.68
C ARG A 198 -18.74 13.91 -10.26
N ALA A 199 -18.52 14.25 -9.01
CA ALA A 199 -18.72 15.59 -8.50
C ALA A 199 -17.49 16.49 -8.80
N HIS A 200 -17.50 17.73 -8.33
CA HIS A 200 -16.32 18.59 -8.39
C HIS A 200 -15.18 18.01 -7.56
N GLY A 201 -13.98 17.97 -8.11
CA GLY A 201 -12.79 17.44 -7.45
C GLY A 201 -12.27 16.13 -8.05
N SER A 202 -11.42 15.42 -7.31
CA SER A 202 -10.88 14.15 -7.75
C SER A 202 -11.86 13.01 -7.45
N GLY A 203 -11.90 11.99 -8.33
CA GLY A 203 -12.68 10.78 -8.05
C GLY A 203 -12.17 10.03 -6.82
N ALA A 204 -10.89 10.21 -6.46
CA ALA A 204 -10.32 9.65 -5.24
C ALA A 204 -10.94 10.29 -4.01
N ASP A 205 -11.00 11.63 -3.94
CA ASP A 205 -11.57 12.35 -2.81
C ASP A 205 -13.04 11.97 -2.60
N GLN A 206 -13.78 11.81 -3.70
CA GLN A 206 -15.19 11.40 -3.64
C GLN A 206 -15.33 9.98 -3.08
N ILE A 207 -14.52 9.00 -3.52
CA ILE A 207 -14.56 7.63 -2.99
C ILE A 207 -14.10 7.59 -1.54
N ILE A 208 -13.05 8.33 -1.18
CA ILE A 208 -12.55 8.42 0.19
C ILE A 208 -13.64 9.00 1.10
N GLY A 209 -14.25 10.12 0.72
CA GLY A 209 -15.32 10.74 1.50
C GLY A 209 -16.52 9.81 1.72
N LEU A 210 -16.98 9.13 0.66
CA LEU A 210 -18.05 8.14 0.77
C LEU A 210 -17.69 6.98 1.69
N ALA A 211 -16.45 6.50 1.60
CA ALA A 211 -15.99 5.44 2.47
C ALA A 211 -15.91 5.89 3.95
N GLU A 212 -15.45 7.13 4.21
CA GLU A 212 -15.44 7.68 5.57
C GLU A 212 -16.85 7.85 6.13
N ASP A 213 -17.76 8.44 5.35
CA ASP A 213 -19.14 8.69 5.75
C ASP A 213 -19.90 7.40 6.08
N GLU A 214 -19.57 6.30 5.41
CA GLU A 214 -20.20 5.00 5.62
C GLU A 214 -19.41 4.06 6.56
N GLY A 215 -18.34 4.54 7.19
CA GLY A 215 -17.52 3.76 8.11
C GLY A 215 -16.67 2.68 7.44
N GLY A 216 -16.28 2.91 6.20
CA GLY A 216 -15.30 2.07 5.49
C GLY A 216 -13.93 2.12 6.15
N ASP A 217 -13.31 0.98 6.35
CA ASP A 217 -12.01 0.89 7.02
C ASP A 217 -10.89 0.34 6.11
N LEU A 218 -11.24 -0.18 4.93
CA LEU A 218 -10.30 -0.61 3.89
C LEU A 218 -10.76 -0.17 2.50
N LEU A 219 -9.88 0.51 1.77
CA LEU A 219 -10.02 0.79 0.34
C LEU A 219 -9.16 -0.19 -0.45
N VAL A 220 -9.73 -0.81 -1.48
CA VAL A 220 -9.03 -1.67 -2.45
C VAL A 220 -9.00 -0.97 -3.79
N ALA A 221 -7.82 -0.76 -4.36
CA ALA A 221 -7.67 -0.05 -5.63
C ALA A 221 -6.52 -0.58 -6.48
N GLY A 222 -6.68 -0.53 -7.80
CA GLY A 222 -5.57 -0.68 -8.73
C GLY A 222 -4.65 0.53 -8.68
N ALA A 223 -3.37 0.31 -8.78
CA ALA A 223 -2.36 1.36 -8.85
C ALA A 223 -1.84 1.52 -10.28
N TYR A 224 -1.78 2.78 -10.75
CA TYR A 224 -1.14 3.12 -12.02
C TYR A 224 -1.73 2.47 -13.29
N GLY A 225 -3.04 2.33 -13.38
CA GLY A 225 -3.74 1.93 -14.61
C GLY A 225 -3.74 3.04 -15.65
N HIS A 226 -3.40 2.68 -16.89
CA HIS A 226 -3.36 3.47 -18.13
C HIS A 226 -2.46 4.71 -18.22
N ASN A 227 -1.61 4.72 -19.27
CA ASN A 227 -0.79 5.82 -19.81
C ASN A 227 0.53 6.16 -19.10
N ARG A 228 1.30 5.16 -18.65
CA ARG A 228 2.66 5.43 -18.15
C ARG A 228 3.76 5.49 -19.24
N LEU A 229 3.44 5.25 -20.48
CA LEU A 229 4.49 5.21 -21.53
C LEU A 229 5.00 6.60 -21.95
N ASN A 230 4.33 7.71 -21.63
CA ASN A 230 4.74 9.02 -22.16
C ASN A 230 4.86 10.17 -21.15
N GLU A 231 4.44 10.05 -19.88
CA GLU A 231 4.64 11.16 -18.94
C GLU A 231 4.80 10.64 -17.50
N TRP A 232 5.72 11.22 -16.77
CA TRP A 232 5.95 11.08 -15.32
C TRP A 232 4.78 11.60 -14.46
N VAL A 233 3.55 11.46 -14.94
CA VAL A 233 2.35 11.92 -14.24
C VAL A 233 1.79 10.75 -13.44
N PHE A 234 1.99 10.80 -12.14
CA PHE A 234 1.29 9.95 -11.17
C PHE A 234 -0.21 10.15 -11.40
N GLY A 235 -0.96 9.11 -11.75
CA GLY A 235 -2.42 9.20 -11.84
C GLY A 235 -2.96 9.74 -10.51
N GLY A 236 -3.77 10.82 -10.56
CA GLY A 236 -4.22 11.55 -9.37
C GLY A 236 -4.76 10.62 -8.28
N MET A 237 -5.60 9.63 -8.65
CA MET A 237 -6.14 8.65 -7.71
C MET A 237 -5.06 7.86 -6.95
N THR A 238 -4.07 7.29 -7.64
CA THR A 238 -3.01 6.50 -6.98
C THR A 238 -2.23 7.38 -5.99
N ARG A 239 -1.89 8.60 -6.40
CA ARG A 239 -1.16 9.55 -5.55
C ARG A 239 -1.99 9.91 -4.32
N ASP A 240 -3.28 10.26 -4.50
CA ASP A 240 -4.15 10.67 -3.41
C ASP A 240 -4.34 9.54 -2.40
N LEU A 241 -4.53 8.29 -2.85
CA LEU A 241 -4.61 7.13 -1.98
C LEU A 241 -3.30 6.88 -1.21
N LEU A 242 -2.15 7.03 -1.87
CA LEU A 242 -0.84 6.86 -1.25
C LEU A 242 -0.50 7.96 -0.23
N THR A 243 -0.94 9.20 -0.47
CA THR A 243 -0.49 10.37 0.31
C THR A 243 -1.54 10.93 1.26
N SER A 244 -2.81 10.89 0.90
CA SER A 244 -3.86 11.68 1.55
C SER A 244 -4.96 10.85 2.22
N SER A 245 -5.25 9.62 1.76
CA SER A 245 -6.33 8.82 2.32
C SER A 245 -6.18 8.61 3.84
N PRO A 246 -7.19 8.90 4.65
CA PRO A 246 -7.21 8.60 6.08
C PRO A 246 -7.54 7.13 6.37
N ILE A 247 -7.98 6.37 5.34
CA ILE A 247 -8.34 4.96 5.41
C ILE A 247 -7.16 4.10 4.92
N CYS A 248 -7.02 2.89 5.44
CA CYS A 248 -6.07 1.92 4.93
C CYS A 248 -6.35 1.59 3.46
N CYS A 249 -5.32 1.54 2.62
CA CYS A 249 -5.47 1.26 1.19
C CYS A 249 -4.69 0.01 0.79
N LEU A 250 -5.37 -1.00 0.25
CA LEU A 250 -4.76 -2.16 -0.40
C LEU A 250 -4.65 -1.86 -1.89
N MET A 251 -3.43 -1.84 -2.40
CA MET A 251 -3.16 -1.44 -3.78
C MET A 251 -2.33 -2.49 -4.50
N SER A 252 -2.68 -2.76 -5.78
CA SER A 252 -1.96 -3.71 -6.64
C SER A 252 -1.72 -3.13 -8.04
N HIS A 253 -0.67 -3.63 -8.70
CA HIS A 253 -0.31 -3.27 -10.08
C HIS A 253 -0.19 -4.51 -10.97
#